data_5f06e481fb60ca1749c1d8a794e68c91
#
_entry.id   5f06e481fb60ca1749c1d8a794e68c91
#
_cell.length_a   1.000
_cell.length_b   1.000
_cell.length_c   1.000
_cell.angle_alpha   90.00
_cell.angle_beta   90.00
_cell.angle_gamma   90.00
#
_symmetry.space_group_name_H-M   'P 1'
#
loop_
_entity.id
_entity.type
_entity.pdbx_description
1 polymer ?
#
loop_
_entity_poly.entity_id
_entity_poly.type
_entity_poly.pdbx_seq_one_letter_code
_entity_poly.pdbx_strand_id
1 'polypeptide(L)'
;MDRKQVLLDDGQMARQREFTEKIHDIHRARGRTPLAMVDTFGCQQNVADSQHILGMLRDMGCDFTDDPARADIVVMNTCAIRDHAEKRVYGTLGALTHTKKANPEQIICLCGCMAQRPEVAEKVRQSYRHVDLVFGPQALWKFPELLYQVYTRRGRVFSVEDEHGSIAEGMPVVREGRVRAWVSIMYGCNNFCSYCIVPYVRGRERSRSPEKIVEEVRQLAAEGYKEITLLGQNVNSYGKDLPEPWDFADLLRELDKIDGDYLIRFMSSQPKDAGYKLFDTMAQSRHVAHQLHLPVQSGCDRVLRAMNRPYDRAKYLDLIGYARKVMPDLVLTSDVIIGFPGETEAEAMETVDLVRQVEFDALFTFIFSPRPGTPAAKMDDPVPRAEKQKWFDMLCNTQNEISARLHARYVGRTLRVLVDGETDDARWPLSARTAGGRLVHLVGSRDALGQYRNVRITDSNTWALFGEME
;
A
#
# COMPACT_ATOMS: atom_id res chain seq x y z
N MET A 1 -29.14 8.25 3.75
CA MET A 1 -28.86 7.14 2.81
C MET A 1 -28.54 5.93 3.67
N ASP A 2 -29.36 4.89 3.59
CA ASP A 2 -29.16 3.67 4.35
C ASP A 2 -27.80 3.07 4.04
N ARG A 3 -26.98 2.91 5.08
CA ARG A 3 -25.70 2.19 4.99
C ARG A 3 -26.05 0.70 4.85
N LYS A 4 -26.21 0.23 3.61
CA LYS A 4 -26.34 -1.21 3.36
C LYS A 4 -25.08 -1.88 3.90
N GLN A 5 -25.30 -2.90 4.69
CA GLN A 5 -24.27 -3.75 5.26
C GLN A 5 -23.35 -4.27 4.17
N VAL A 6 -22.06 -4.00 4.34
CA VAL A 6 -21.03 -4.18 3.32
C VAL A 6 -20.33 -5.54 3.47
N LEU A 7 -20.57 -6.23 4.60
CA LEU A 7 -20.00 -7.54 4.86
C LEU A 7 -20.73 -8.60 4.01
N LEU A 8 -19.95 -9.40 3.28
CA LEU A 8 -20.49 -10.53 2.53
C LEU A 8 -21.02 -11.60 3.49
N ASP A 9 -22.15 -12.19 3.13
CA ASP A 9 -22.70 -13.32 3.87
C ASP A 9 -21.97 -14.65 3.53
N ASP A 10 -22.17 -15.65 4.38
CA ASP A 10 -21.55 -16.97 4.22
C ASP A 10 -21.97 -17.66 2.93
N GLY A 11 -23.20 -17.39 2.44
CA GLY A 11 -23.71 -17.94 1.19
C GLY A 11 -22.96 -17.39 -0.04
N GLN A 12 -22.66 -16.10 -0.03
CA GLN A 12 -21.86 -15.47 -1.11
C GLN A 12 -20.43 -16.05 -1.14
N MET A 13 -19.82 -16.23 0.02
CA MET A 13 -18.49 -16.84 0.11
C MET A 13 -18.50 -18.34 -0.24
N ALA A 14 -19.53 -19.07 0.16
CA ALA A 14 -19.72 -20.47 -0.23
C ALA A 14 -19.84 -20.62 -1.76
N ARG A 15 -20.60 -19.74 -2.41
CA ARG A 15 -20.70 -19.71 -3.88
C ARG A 15 -19.34 -19.48 -4.56
N GLN A 16 -18.46 -18.64 -4.00
CA GLN A 16 -17.11 -18.48 -4.57
C GLN A 16 -16.27 -19.75 -4.43
N ARG A 17 -16.40 -20.48 -3.32
CA ARG A 17 -15.77 -21.79 -3.15
C ARG A 17 -16.25 -22.80 -4.18
N GLU A 18 -17.57 -22.84 -4.48
CA GLU A 18 -18.09 -23.68 -5.57
C GLU A 18 -17.48 -23.36 -6.93
N PHE A 19 -17.27 -22.09 -7.25
CA PHE A 19 -16.59 -21.70 -8.51
C PHE A 19 -15.12 -22.10 -8.49
N THR A 20 -14.44 -21.98 -7.35
CA THR A 20 -13.06 -22.46 -7.19
C THR A 20 -12.97 -23.97 -7.49
N GLU A 21 -13.87 -24.79 -6.93
CA GLU A 21 -13.93 -26.23 -7.18
C GLU A 21 -14.21 -26.54 -8.66
N LYS A 22 -15.17 -25.86 -9.29
CA LYS A 22 -15.47 -26.03 -10.71
C LYS A 22 -14.27 -25.73 -11.61
N ILE A 23 -13.49 -24.67 -11.30
CA ILE A 23 -12.27 -24.37 -12.04
C ILE A 23 -11.20 -25.43 -11.79
N HIS A 24 -11.03 -25.87 -10.55
CA HIS A 24 -10.12 -26.96 -10.22
C HIS A 24 -10.43 -28.24 -11.01
N ASP A 25 -11.71 -28.58 -11.17
CA ASP A 25 -12.15 -29.73 -11.97
C ASP A 25 -11.86 -29.53 -13.46
N ILE A 26 -12.03 -28.32 -14.01
CA ILE A 26 -11.62 -27.98 -15.38
C ILE A 26 -10.12 -28.22 -15.56
N HIS A 27 -9.30 -27.75 -14.61
CA HIS A 27 -7.86 -27.95 -14.67
C HIS A 27 -7.46 -29.41 -14.59
N ARG A 28 -8.08 -30.18 -13.69
CA ARG A 28 -7.87 -31.64 -13.55
C ARG A 28 -8.22 -32.39 -14.83
N ALA A 29 -9.36 -32.04 -15.46
CA ALA A 29 -9.80 -32.65 -16.71
C ALA A 29 -8.84 -32.38 -17.89
N ARG A 30 -8.06 -31.30 -17.86
CA ARG A 30 -7.02 -30.99 -18.86
C ARG A 30 -5.75 -31.82 -18.70
N GLY A 31 -5.60 -32.60 -17.63
CA GLY A 31 -4.49 -33.53 -17.39
C GLY A 31 -3.14 -32.90 -17.12
N ARG A 32 -3.11 -31.57 -16.83
CA ARG A 32 -1.90 -30.83 -16.44
C ARG A 32 -2.22 -29.73 -15.46
N THR A 33 -1.29 -29.41 -14.58
CA THR A 33 -1.37 -28.27 -13.68
C THR A 33 -1.14 -26.97 -14.45
N PRO A 34 -2.08 -26.02 -14.48
CA PRO A 34 -1.87 -24.73 -15.12
C PRO A 34 -0.88 -23.88 -14.34
N LEU A 35 -0.12 -23.07 -15.05
CA LEU A 35 0.79 -22.08 -14.47
C LEU A 35 0.13 -20.71 -14.45
N ALA A 36 0.14 -20.06 -13.30
CA ALA A 36 -0.34 -18.70 -13.14
C ALA A 36 0.82 -17.72 -12.85
N MET A 37 0.71 -16.52 -13.38
CA MET A 37 1.59 -15.40 -13.10
C MET A 37 0.75 -14.25 -12.53
N VAL A 38 1.20 -13.65 -11.42
CA VAL A 38 0.58 -12.45 -10.85
C VAL A 38 1.61 -11.34 -10.79
N ASP A 39 1.44 -10.31 -11.62
CA ASP A 39 2.32 -9.14 -11.64
C ASP A 39 1.64 -7.95 -10.96
N THR A 40 2.34 -7.31 -10.03
CA THR A 40 1.79 -6.26 -9.15
C THR A 40 2.42 -4.91 -9.44
N PHE A 41 1.62 -3.98 -9.94
CA PHE A 41 2.01 -2.59 -10.19
C PHE A 41 1.33 -1.69 -9.17
N GLY A 42 2.02 -1.33 -8.07
CA GLY A 42 1.35 -0.41 -7.17
C GLY A 42 1.90 -0.26 -5.76
N CYS A 43 0.99 -0.08 -4.82
CA CYS A 43 1.26 0.13 -3.40
C CYS A 43 1.11 -1.19 -2.60
N GLN A 44 1.41 -1.13 -1.30
CA GLN A 44 1.28 -2.29 -0.40
C GLN A 44 -0.14 -2.89 -0.40
N GLN A 45 -1.18 -2.06 -0.58
CA GLN A 45 -2.55 -2.57 -0.70
C GLN A 45 -2.72 -3.45 -1.97
N ASN A 46 -2.08 -3.08 -3.10
CA ASN A 46 -2.09 -3.94 -4.28
C ASN A 46 -1.32 -5.25 -4.02
N VAL A 47 -0.24 -5.21 -3.25
CA VAL A 47 0.48 -6.43 -2.87
C VAL A 47 -0.42 -7.35 -2.03
N ALA A 48 -1.12 -6.81 -1.02
CA ALA A 48 -2.09 -7.57 -0.23
C ALA A 48 -3.22 -8.15 -1.10
N ASP A 49 -3.76 -7.35 -2.03
CA ASP A 49 -4.78 -7.82 -2.98
C ASP A 49 -4.23 -8.97 -3.86
N SER A 50 -2.97 -8.87 -4.31
CA SER A 50 -2.31 -9.93 -5.09
C SER A 50 -2.08 -11.21 -4.30
N GLN A 51 -1.80 -11.12 -3.00
CA GLN A 51 -1.67 -12.29 -2.13
C GLN A 51 -2.99 -13.06 -2.02
N HIS A 52 -4.14 -12.36 -2.04
CA HIS A 52 -5.46 -13.02 -2.15
C HIS A 52 -5.68 -13.65 -3.52
N ILE A 53 -5.28 -12.98 -4.62
CA ILE A 53 -5.36 -13.55 -5.98
C ILE A 53 -4.53 -14.84 -6.06
N LEU A 54 -3.30 -14.82 -5.55
CA LEU A 54 -2.43 -16.00 -5.48
C LEU A 54 -3.08 -17.14 -4.67
N GLY A 55 -3.68 -16.81 -3.52
CA GLY A 55 -4.41 -17.77 -2.70
C GLY A 55 -5.55 -18.44 -3.46
N MET A 56 -6.40 -17.65 -4.12
CA MET A 56 -7.50 -18.16 -4.93
C MET A 56 -7.01 -19.02 -6.11
N LEU A 57 -5.96 -18.60 -6.82
CA LEU A 57 -5.37 -19.38 -7.93
C LEU A 57 -4.80 -20.70 -7.45
N ARG A 58 -4.12 -20.72 -6.30
CA ARG A 58 -3.62 -21.97 -5.68
C ARG A 58 -4.78 -22.92 -5.37
N ASP A 59 -5.84 -22.43 -4.77
CA ASP A 59 -7.02 -23.23 -4.42
C ASP A 59 -7.77 -23.73 -5.67
N MET A 60 -7.62 -23.05 -6.82
CA MET A 60 -8.08 -23.53 -8.15
C MET A 60 -7.14 -24.57 -8.77
N GLY A 61 -6.04 -24.95 -8.10
CA GLY A 61 -5.09 -25.95 -8.58
C GLY A 61 -4.03 -25.42 -9.53
N CYS A 62 -3.67 -24.14 -9.46
CA CYS A 62 -2.57 -23.54 -10.22
C CYS A 62 -1.24 -23.65 -9.47
N ASP A 63 -0.14 -23.90 -10.21
CA ASP A 63 1.22 -23.57 -9.82
C ASP A 63 1.60 -22.17 -10.34
N PHE A 64 2.78 -21.66 -9.95
CA PHE A 64 3.17 -20.29 -10.27
C PHE A 64 4.45 -20.23 -11.12
N THR A 65 4.55 -19.15 -11.91
CA THR A 65 5.72 -18.83 -12.73
C THR A 65 5.89 -17.32 -12.85
N ASP A 66 7.13 -16.87 -13.05
CA ASP A 66 7.46 -15.47 -13.36
C ASP A 66 7.61 -15.23 -14.88
N ASP A 67 7.51 -16.30 -15.69
CA ASP A 67 7.62 -16.22 -17.14
C ASP A 67 6.23 -16.13 -17.80
N PRO A 68 5.85 -14.98 -18.37
CA PRO A 68 4.56 -14.81 -19.03
C PRO A 68 4.36 -15.72 -20.26
N ALA A 69 5.45 -16.21 -20.88
CA ALA A 69 5.36 -17.13 -22.02
C ALA A 69 4.95 -18.55 -21.60
N ARG A 70 5.20 -18.91 -20.33
CA ARG A 70 4.84 -20.21 -19.78
C ARG A 70 3.49 -20.18 -19.05
N ALA A 71 3.02 -18.99 -18.67
CA ALA A 71 1.81 -18.83 -17.89
C ALA A 71 0.54 -19.14 -18.72
N ASP A 72 -0.35 -19.96 -18.16
CA ASP A 72 -1.71 -20.17 -18.68
C ASP A 72 -2.67 -19.06 -18.27
N ILE A 73 -2.42 -18.48 -17.10
CA ILE A 73 -3.19 -17.35 -16.54
C ILE A 73 -2.22 -16.26 -16.15
N VAL A 74 -2.38 -15.06 -16.72
CA VAL A 74 -1.61 -13.86 -16.34
C VAL A 74 -2.56 -12.87 -15.70
N VAL A 75 -2.29 -12.47 -14.44
CA VAL A 75 -3.05 -11.46 -13.72
C VAL A 75 -2.17 -10.24 -13.47
N MET A 76 -2.58 -9.11 -14.00
CA MET A 76 -1.91 -7.82 -13.77
C MET A 76 -2.73 -6.99 -12.77
N ASN A 77 -2.23 -6.87 -11.54
CA ASN A 77 -2.85 -6.04 -10.51
C ASN A 77 -2.26 -4.62 -10.52
N THR A 78 -3.11 -3.61 -10.74
CA THR A 78 -2.68 -2.30 -11.21
C THR A 78 -3.12 -1.15 -10.30
N CYS A 79 -2.31 -0.08 -10.28
CA CYS A 79 -2.51 1.11 -9.45
C CYS A 79 -2.97 2.31 -10.29
N ALA A 80 -3.87 3.13 -9.72
CA ALA A 80 -4.33 4.39 -10.34
C ALA A 80 -3.57 5.64 -9.85
N ILE A 81 -2.63 5.50 -8.89
CA ILE A 81 -2.02 6.65 -8.21
C ILE A 81 -0.76 7.16 -8.93
N ARG A 82 -0.04 6.31 -9.65
CA ARG A 82 1.28 6.63 -10.25
C ARG A 82 1.24 6.58 -11.76
N ASP A 83 1.54 7.70 -12.46
CA ASP A 83 1.58 7.77 -13.93
C ASP A 83 2.54 6.79 -14.58
N HIS A 84 3.73 6.64 -14.01
CA HIS A 84 4.71 5.69 -14.52
C HIS A 84 4.21 4.24 -14.45
N ALA A 85 3.41 3.90 -13.43
CA ALA A 85 2.80 2.58 -13.32
C ALA A 85 1.78 2.35 -14.45
N GLU A 86 0.94 3.33 -14.77
CA GLU A 86 -0.05 3.23 -15.85
C GLU A 86 0.59 3.02 -17.22
N LYS A 87 1.64 3.80 -17.55
CA LYS A 87 2.39 3.64 -18.79
C LYS A 87 3.04 2.26 -18.91
N ARG A 88 3.65 1.79 -17.81
CA ARG A 88 4.28 0.46 -17.74
C ARG A 88 3.24 -0.65 -17.95
N VAL A 89 2.06 -0.54 -17.32
CA VAL A 89 0.96 -1.51 -17.49
C VAL A 89 0.56 -1.62 -18.95
N TYR A 90 0.35 -0.50 -19.65
CA TYR A 90 0.00 -0.56 -21.08
C TYR A 90 1.11 -1.16 -21.94
N GLY A 91 2.36 -0.90 -21.64
CA GLY A 91 3.51 -1.53 -22.29
C GLY A 91 3.52 -3.05 -22.10
N THR A 92 3.34 -3.51 -20.87
CA THR A 92 3.27 -4.95 -20.55
C THR A 92 2.06 -5.60 -21.21
N LEU A 93 0.87 -4.97 -21.17
CA LEU A 93 -0.30 -5.47 -21.89
C LEU A 93 -0.04 -5.61 -23.41
N GLY A 94 0.67 -4.64 -23.99
CA GLY A 94 1.07 -4.74 -25.41
C GLY A 94 1.97 -5.94 -25.69
N ALA A 95 2.94 -6.19 -24.83
CA ALA A 95 3.87 -7.32 -24.95
C ALA A 95 3.14 -8.69 -24.83
N LEU A 96 2.14 -8.79 -23.96
CA LEU A 96 1.34 -10.02 -23.78
C LEU A 96 0.55 -10.43 -25.04
N THR A 97 0.42 -9.56 -26.05
CA THR A 97 -0.11 -9.94 -27.37
C THR A 97 0.71 -11.05 -28.02
N HIS A 98 2.02 -11.08 -27.81
CA HIS A 98 2.91 -12.10 -28.38
C HIS A 98 2.70 -13.46 -27.70
N THR A 99 2.61 -13.49 -26.37
CA THR A 99 2.37 -14.73 -25.61
C THR A 99 0.98 -15.30 -25.90
N LYS A 100 -0.05 -14.43 -25.96
CA LYS A 100 -1.42 -14.83 -26.34
C LYS A 100 -1.51 -15.38 -27.78
N LYS A 101 -0.71 -14.85 -28.73
CA LYS A 101 -0.64 -15.42 -30.08
C LYS A 101 0.03 -16.80 -30.11
N ALA A 102 1.06 -17.00 -29.29
CA ALA A 102 1.75 -18.29 -29.16
C ALA A 102 0.90 -19.33 -28.40
N ASN A 103 0.14 -18.91 -27.39
CA ASN A 103 -0.81 -19.72 -26.64
C ASN A 103 -2.21 -19.05 -26.63
N PRO A 104 -3.08 -19.35 -27.61
CA PRO A 104 -4.43 -18.78 -27.68
C PRO A 104 -5.33 -19.08 -26.49
N GLU A 105 -5.04 -20.16 -25.74
CA GLU A 105 -5.76 -20.56 -24.52
C GLU A 105 -5.29 -19.77 -23.27
N GLN A 106 -4.20 -19.01 -23.35
CA GLN A 106 -3.73 -18.17 -22.26
C GLN A 106 -4.81 -17.17 -21.85
N ILE A 107 -5.12 -17.07 -20.56
CA ILE A 107 -6.07 -16.09 -20.03
C ILE A 107 -5.30 -14.89 -19.48
N ILE A 108 -5.64 -13.69 -19.95
CA ILE A 108 -5.02 -12.44 -19.52
C ILE A 108 -6.05 -11.62 -18.76
N CYS A 109 -5.74 -11.33 -17.48
CA CYS A 109 -6.58 -10.58 -16.56
C CYS A 109 -5.94 -9.24 -16.22
N LEU A 110 -6.71 -8.15 -16.24
CA LEU A 110 -6.33 -6.84 -15.72
C LEU A 110 -7.22 -6.50 -14.52
N CYS A 111 -6.61 -6.20 -13.36
CA CYS A 111 -7.37 -5.86 -12.18
C CYS A 111 -6.75 -4.70 -11.38
N GLY A 112 -7.37 -4.36 -10.25
CA GLY A 112 -6.91 -3.33 -9.34
C GLY A 112 -7.46 -1.94 -9.62
N CYS A 113 -6.88 -0.93 -8.96
CA CYS A 113 -7.41 0.44 -8.96
C CYS A 113 -7.47 1.08 -10.36
N MET A 114 -6.50 0.78 -11.23
CA MET A 114 -6.50 1.31 -12.60
C MET A 114 -7.65 0.72 -13.42
N ALA A 115 -7.90 -0.59 -13.28
CA ALA A 115 -8.97 -1.28 -14.00
C ALA A 115 -10.37 -0.80 -13.60
N GLN A 116 -10.55 -0.25 -12.38
CA GLN A 116 -11.83 0.30 -11.92
C GLN A 116 -12.26 1.58 -12.65
N ARG A 117 -11.33 2.26 -13.32
CA ARG A 117 -11.62 3.50 -14.04
C ARG A 117 -12.35 3.18 -15.35
N PRO A 118 -13.56 3.76 -15.60
CA PRO A 118 -14.35 3.45 -16.80
C PRO A 118 -13.62 3.71 -18.11
N GLU A 119 -12.84 4.81 -18.19
CA GLU A 119 -12.05 5.16 -19.38
C GLU A 119 -10.92 4.16 -19.66
N VAL A 120 -10.34 3.55 -18.61
CA VAL A 120 -9.33 2.49 -18.75
C VAL A 120 -9.98 1.21 -19.25
N ALA A 121 -11.09 0.80 -18.63
CA ALA A 121 -11.83 -0.38 -19.03
C ALA A 121 -12.28 -0.28 -20.51
N GLU A 122 -12.76 0.88 -20.94
CA GLU A 122 -13.16 1.12 -22.33
C GLU A 122 -11.95 1.11 -23.28
N LYS A 123 -10.83 1.72 -22.90
CA LYS A 123 -9.58 1.65 -23.70
C LYS A 123 -9.11 0.21 -23.86
N VAL A 124 -9.17 -0.60 -22.77
CA VAL A 124 -8.82 -2.03 -22.85
C VAL A 124 -9.80 -2.78 -23.73
N ARG A 125 -11.10 -2.46 -23.67
CA ARG A 125 -12.13 -3.07 -24.52
C ARG A 125 -11.85 -2.84 -26.01
N GLN A 126 -11.45 -1.64 -26.38
CA GLN A 126 -11.22 -1.25 -27.77
C GLN A 126 -9.85 -1.69 -28.30
N SER A 127 -8.79 -1.45 -27.53
CA SER A 127 -7.41 -1.52 -28.03
C SER A 127 -6.64 -2.77 -27.62
N TYR A 128 -7.05 -3.48 -26.53
CA TYR A 128 -6.35 -4.66 -26.00
C TYR A 128 -7.27 -5.90 -26.05
N ARG A 129 -7.64 -6.31 -27.28
CA ARG A 129 -8.61 -7.40 -27.50
C ARG A 129 -8.19 -8.77 -26.96
N HIS A 130 -6.91 -8.96 -26.67
CA HIS A 130 -6.34 -10.17 -26.09
C HIS A 130 -6.50 -10.24 -24.55
N VAL A 131 -6.99 -9.21 -23.89
CA VAL A 131 -7.33 -9.23 -22.47
C VAL A 131 -8.71 -9.87 -22.29
N ASP A 132 -8.80 -10.95 -21.52
CA ASP A 132 -10.02 -11.75 -21.37
C ASP A 132 -10.89 -11.29 -20.19
N LEU A 133 -10.26 -10.81 -19.10
CA LEU A 133 -10.95 -10.41 -17.87
C LEU A 133 -10.45 -9.04 -17.40
N VAL A 134 -11.38 -8.14 -17.07
CA VAL A 134 -11.09 -6.85 -16.43
C VAL A 134 -12.00 -6.69 -15.22
N PHE A 135 -11.42 -6.44 -14.03
CA PHE A 135 -12.21 -6.24 -12.81
C PHE A 135 -11.54 -5.25 -11.85
N GLY A 136 -12.38 -4.52 -11.12
CA GLY A 136 -11.93 -3.57 -10.11
C GLY A 136 -11.62 -4.22 -8.76
N PRO A 137 -10.99 -3.47 -7.81
CA PRO A 137 -10.66 -3.99 -6.47
C PRO A 137 -11.91 -4.37 -5.67
N GLN A 138 -13.06 -3.81 -5.98
CA GLN A 138 -14.34 -4.10 -5.32
C GLN A 138 -14.90 -5.47 -5.71
N ALA A 139 -14.52 -5.99 -6.88
CA ALA A 139 -14.90 -7.30 -7.39
C ALA A 139 -13.84 -8.39 -7.13
N LEU A 140 -12.78 -8.10 -6.35
CA LEU A 140 -11.69 -9.04 -6.08
C LEU A 140 -12.20 -10.37 -5.54
N TRP A 141 -13.12 -10.36 -4.61
CA TRP A 141 -13.72 -11.55 -4.02
C TRP A 141 -14.51 -12.42 -5.00
N LYS A 142 -14.96 -11.81 -6.11
CA LYS A 142 -15.67 -12.52 -7.19
C LYS A 142 -14.73 -13.17 -8.20
N PHE A 143 -13.43 -13.06 -8.02
CA PHE A 143 -12.45 -13.54 -8.99
C PHE A 143 -12.69 -15.00 -9.44
N PRO A 144 -13.03 -15.96 -8.53
CA PRO A 144 -13.38 -17.32 -8.96
C PRO A 144 -14.58 -17.38 -9.93
N GLU A 145 -15.66 -16.67 -9.63
CA GLU A 145 -16.83 -16.60 -10.50
C GLU A 145 -16.50 -15.96 -11.86
N LEU A 146 -15.76 -14.85 -11.84
CA LEU A 146 -15.37 -14.12 -13.06
C LEU A 146 -14.46 -14.96 -13.96
N LEU A 147 -13.49 -15.65 -13.36
CA LEU A 147 -12.59 -16.53 -14.10
C LEU A 147 -13.34 -17.74 -14.67
N TYR A 148 -14.29 -18.33 -13.90
CA TYR A 148 -15.16 -19.38 -14.40
C TYR A 148 -16.00 -18.94 -15.60
N GLN A 149 -16.47 -17.68 -15.60
CA GLN A 149 -17.19 -17.12 -16.76
C GLN A 149 -16.27 -17.03 -17.99
N VAL A 150 -14.99 -16.70 -17.84
CA VAL A 150 -14.02 -16.71 -18.97
C VAL A 150 -13.86 -18.12 -19.53
N TYR A 151 -13.78 -19.15 -18.67
CA TYR A 151 -13.66 -20.55 -19.10
C TYR A 151 -14.90 -21.07 -19.84
N THR A 152 -16.09 -20.62 -19.47
CA THR A 152 -17.37 -21.18 -19.95
C THR A 152 -18.06 -20.35 -21.02
N ARG A 153 -17.90 -19.02 -20.95
CA ARG A 153 -18.52 -18.10 -21.91
C ARG A 153 -17.47 -17.67 -22.93
N ARG A 154 -17.37 -18.19 -24.07
CA ARG A 154 -16.43 -17.76 -25.15
C ARG A 154 -16.42 -16.26 -25.43
N GLY A 155 -16.17 -15.43 -24.40
CA GLY A 155 -16.24 -13.97 -24.46
C GLY A 155 -15.46 -13.30 -23.32
N ARG A 156 -15.13 -12.03 -23.52
CA ARG A 156 -14.42 -11.20 -22.54
C ARG A 156 -15.35 -10.79 -21.40
N VAL A 157 -14.84 -10.77 -20.17
CA VAL A 157 -15.60 -10.42 -18.97
C VAL A 157 -15.09 -9.09 -18.40
N PHE A 158 -16.00 -8.16 -18.10
CA PHE A 158 -15.71 -6.87 -17.48
C PHE A 158 -16.59 -6.68 -16.26
N SER A 159 -15.98 -6.48 -15.09
CA SER A 159 -16.66 -6.28 -13.80
C SER A 159 -16.07 -5.05 -13.09
N VAL A 160 -16.48 -3.86 -13.55
CA VAL A 160 -15.97 -2.56 -13.07
C VAL A 160 -17.06 -1.63 -12.55
N GLU A 161 -18.32 -2.10 -12.47
CA GLU A 161 -19.50 -1.26 -12.20
C GLU A 161 -19.98 -1.31 -10.74
N ASP A 162 -19.30 -2.03 -9.85
CA ASP A 162 -19.73 -2.15 -8.44
C ASP A 162 -19.27 -0.93 -7.64
N GLU A 163 -20.18 0.01 -7.43
CA GLU A 163 -19.89 1.29 -6.74
C GLU A 163 -19.73 1.16 -5.22
N HIS A 164 -20.23 0.09 -4.60
CA HIS A 164 -20.36 0.05 -3.15
C HIS A 164 -19.31 -0.78 -2.44
N GLY A 165 -18.62 -1.68 -3.13
CA GLY A 165 -17.60 -2.55 -2.61
C GLY A 165 -18.02 -3.33 -1.37
N SER A 166 -17.54 -4.56 -1.23
CA SER A 166 -17.84 -5.43 -0.10
C SER A 166 -16.58 -5.82 0.66
N ILE A 167 -16.74 -6.24 1.91
CA ILE A 167 -15.69 -6.86 2.71
C ILE A 167 -15.91 -8.37 2.65
N ALA A 168 -14.91 -9.08 2.13
CA ALA A 168 -14.86 -10.53 2.13
C ALA A 168 -13.89 -10.99 3.22
N GLU A 169 -14.42 -11.57 4.28
CA GLU A 169 -13.60 -12.20 5.30
C GLU A 169 -13.26 -13.64 4.92
N GLY A 170 -12.10 -14.13 5.36
CA GLY A 170 -11.68 -15.51 5.13
C GLY A 170 -11.28 -15.84 3.68
N MET A 171 -10.94 -14.84 2.85
CA MET A 171 -10.35 -15.13 1.55
C MET A 171 -8.99 -15.83 1.70
N PRO A 172 -8.68 -16.82 0.84
CA PRO A 172 -7.37 -17.46 0.86
C PRO A 172 -6.25 -16.46 0.60
N VAL A 173 -5.09 -16.70 1.19
CA VAL A 173 -3.92 -15.84 1.07
C VAL A 173 -2.68 -16.68 0.82
N VAL A 174 -1.84 -16.26 -0.11
CA VAL A 174 -0.46 -16.75 -0.27
C VAL A 174 0.49 -15.60 0.02
N ARG A 175 1.31 -15.76 1.05
CA ARG A 175 2.34 -14.78 1.43
C ARG A 175 3.72 -15.28 1.03
N GLU A 176 4.51 -14.42 0.42
CA GLU A 176 5.90 -14.70 0.11
C GLU A 176 6.76 -14.45 1.36
N GLY A 177 7.51 -15.48 1.76
CA GLY A 177 8.36 -15.43 2.95
C GLY A 177 7.57 -15.40 4.28
N ARG A 178 8.31 -15.32 5.39
CA ARG A 178 7.76 -15.30 6.77
C ARG A 178 8.28 -14.12 7.60
N VAL A 179 8.87 -13.11 6.96
CA VAL A 179 9.44 -11.96 7.66
C VAL A 179 8.36 -10.90 7.88
N ARG A 180 7.60 -10.59 6.81
CA ARG A 180 6.60 -9.51 6.80
C ARG A 180 5.24 -9.99 6.34
N ALA A 181 4.19 -9.46 6.97
CA ALA A 181 2.82 -9.64 6.54
C ALA A 181 2.09 -8.30 6.39
N TRP A 182 1.18 -8.24 5.43
CA TRP A 182 0.26 -7.13 5.26
C TRP A 182 -1.14 -7.58 5.64
N VAL A 183 -1.80 -6.79 6.50
CA VAL A 183 -3.16 -7.04 6.97
C VAL A 183 -4.01 -5.82 6.63
N SER A 184 -4.91 -5.97 5.67
CA SER A 184 -5.89 -4.92 5.36
C SER A 184 -6.89 -4.85 6.51
N ILE A 185 -6.99 -3.68 7.16
CA ILE A 185 -7.95 -3.47 8.27
C ILE A 185 -9.20 -2.72 7.81
N MET A 186 -9.11 -2.01 6.70
CA MET A 186 -10.21 -1.26 6.10
C MET A 186 -9.97 -1.00 4.62
N TYR A 187 -11.01 -0.67 3.91
CA TYR A 187 -11.00 -0.34 2.48
C TYR A 187 -11.72 0.98 2.23
N GLY A 188 -11.30 1.70 1.16
CA GLY A 188 -11.92 2.95 0.74
C GLY A 188 -11.49 4.17 1.57
N CYS A 189 -11.96 5.37 1.16
CA CYS A 189 -11.61 6.62 1.82
C CYS A 189 -12.71 7.67 1.63
N ASN A 190 -13.10 8.35 2.72
CA ASN A 190 -14.12 9.40 2.71
C ASN A 190 -13.55 10.82 2.66
N ASN A 191 -12.24 10.98 2.54
CA ASN A 191 -11.60 12.30 2.61
C ASN A 191 -11.79 13.16 1.35
N PHE A 192 -11.93 12.55 0.17
CA PHE A 192 -12.12 13.27 -1.09
C PHE A 192 -11.14 14.43 -1.30
N CYS A 193 -9.86 14.23 -0.94
CA CYS A 193 -8.83 15.20 -1.25
C CYS A 193 -8.89 15.52 -2.75
N SER A 194 -8.80 16.81 -3.12
CA SER A 194 -9.12 17.26 -4.49
C SER A 194 -8.24 16.65 -5.59
N TYR A 195 -7.06 16.15 -5.24
CA TYR A 195 -6.10 15.49 -6.15
C TYR A 195 -6.22 13.97 -6.17
N CYS A 196 -7.01 13.36 -5.27
CA CYS A 196 -6.94 11.93 -5.00
C CYS A 196 -8.04 11.13 -5.72
N ILE A 197 -7.62 10.11 -6.46
CA ILE A 197 -8.52 9.20 -7.18
C ILE A 197 -9.08 8.06 -6.30
N VAL A 198 -8.50 7.83 -5.12
CA VAL A 198 -8.81 6.68 -4.27
C VAL A 198 -10.31 6.52 -3.95
N PRO A 199 -11.07 7.57 -3.53
CA PRO A 199 -12.49 7.42 -3.25
C PRO A 199 -13.31 6.92 -4.45
N TYR A 200 -12.87 7.22 -5.66
CA TYR A 200 -13.55 6.87 -6.91
C TYR A 200 -13.25 5.44 -7.38
N VAL A 201 -12.11 4.88 -6.97
CA VAL A 201 -11.68 3.54 -7.41
C VAL A 201 -11.76 2.48 -6.31
N ARG A 202 -11.67 2.87 -5.02
CA ARG A 202 -11.81 1.95 -3.88
C ARG A 202 -13.09 2.18 -3.08
N GLY A 203 -13.88 3.20 -3.42
CA GLY A 203 -15.16 3.49 -2.80
C GLY A 203 -15.05 4.12 -1.41
N ARG A 204 -16.16 4.07 -0.66
CA ARG A 204 -16.28 4.61 0.71
C ARG A 204 -15.53 3.77 1.72
N GLU A 205 -15.22 4.37 2.87
CA GLU A 205 -14.61 3.68 4.02
C GLU A 205 -15.47 2.52 4.48
N ARG A 206 -14.82 1.39 4.71
CA ARG A 206 -15.39 0.14 5.21
C ARG A 206 -14.35 -0.54 6.09
N SER A 207 -14.65 -0.63 7.38
CA SER A 207 -13.78 -1.28 8.38
C SER A 207 -14.08 -2.77 8.48
N ARG A 208 -13.05 -3.60 8.53
CA ARG A 208 -13.17 -5.02 8.85
C ARG A 208 -13.50 -5.21 10.34
N SER A 209 -14.07 -6.36 10.68
CA SER A 209 -14.35 -6.73 12.08
C SER A 209 -13.06 -6.76 12.91
N PRO A 210 -13.04 -6.13 14.11
CA PRO A 210 -11.91 -6.18 15.01
C PRO A 210 -11.49 -7.61 15.36
N GLU A 211 -12.46 -8.49 15.59
CA GLU A 211 -12.24 -9.89 15.97
C GLU A 211 -11.49 -10.64 14.88
N LYS A 212 -11.87 -10.41 13.60
CA LYS A 212 -11.22 -11.05 12.46
C LYS A 212 -9.79 -10.55 12.25
N ILE A 213 -9.54 -9.26 12.47
CA ILE A 213 -8.20 -8.70 12.42
C ILE A 213 -7.32 -9.27 13.54
N VAL A 214 -7.85 -9.33 14.77
CA VAL A 214 -7.13 -9.89 15.92
C VAL A 214 -6.82 -11.37 15.71
N GLU A 215 -7.76 -12.15 15.18
CA GLU A 215 -7.56 -13.56 14.84
C GLU A 215 -6.43 -13.73 13.79
N GLU A 216 -6.45 -12.93 12.72
CA GLU A 216 -5.44 -12.97 11.66
C GLU A 216 -4.05 -12.57 12.20
N VAL A 217 -3.94 -11.52 13.00
CA VAL A 217 -2.66 -11.09 13.60
C VAL A 217 -2.14 -12.14 14.58
N ARG A 218 -3.02 -12.76 15.39
CA ARG A 218 -2.63 -13.85 16.30
C ARG A 218 -2.05 -15.03 15.54
N GLN A 219 -2.68 -15.42 14.43
CA GLN A 219 -2.17 -16.49 13.58
C GLN A 219 -0.79 -16.14 13.01
N LEU A 220 -0.62 -14.92 12.48
CA LEU A 220 0.67 -14.47 11.94
C LEU A 220 1.78 -14.45 12.99
N ALA A 221 1.48 -13.99 14.21
CA ALA A 221 2.42 -14.01 15.32
C ALA A 221 2.83 -15.45 15.68
N ALA A 222 1.86 -16.37 15.73
CA ALA A 222 2.10 -17.80 16.00
C ALA A 222 2.93 -18.48 14.89
N GLU A 223 2.75 -18.07 13.64
CA GLU A 223 3.54 -18.52 12.47
C GLU A 223 4.96 -17.93 12.46
N GLY A 224 5.27 -16.98 13.35
CA GLY A 224 6.60 -16.40 13.53
C GLY A 224 6.90 -15.18 12.65
N TYR A 225 5.91 -14.54 12.05
CA TYR A 225 6.11 -13.28 11.35
C TYR A 225 6.70 -12.22 12.28
N LYS A 226 7.67 -11.44 11.78
CA LYS A 226 8.42 -10.45 12.56
C LYS A 226 7.91 -9.03 12.38
N GLU A 227 7.22 -8.74 11.30
CA GLU A 227 6.65 -7.42 11.04
C GLU A 227 5.25 -7.59 10.42
N ILE A 228 4.25 -6.97 11.04
CA ILE A 228 2.86 -6.98 10.57
C ILE A 228 2.47 -5.53 10.30
N THR A 229 2.18 -5.23 9.02
CA THR A 229 1.79 -3.88 8.61
C THR A 229 0.29 -3.82 8.37
N LEU A 230 -0.39 -2.98 9.13
CA LEU A 230 -1.83 -2.71 8.98
C LEU A 230 -2.05 -1.75 7.81
N LEU A 231 -2.90 -2.13 6.89
CA LEU A 231 -3.19 -1.39 5.66
C LEU A 231 -4.60 -0.85 5.62
N GLY A 232 -4.73 0.32 5.04
CA GLY A 232 -5.99 0.98 4.70
C GLY A 232 -5.70 2.20 3.82
N GLN A 233 -6.73 2.92 3.42
CA GLN A 233 -6.56 4.18 2.69
C GLN A 233 -6.61 5.40 3.62
N ASN A 234 -7.08 5.20 4.87
CA ASN A 234 -6.99 6.12 6.00
C ASN A 234 -7.17 5.33 7.28
N VAL A 235 -6.13 4.68 7.78
CA VAL A 235 -6.20 3.78 8.95
C VAL A 235 -6.68 4.50 10.22
N ASN A 236 -6.45 5.81 10.33
CA ASN A 236 -6.89 6.58 11.50
C ASN A 236 -8.42 6.74 11.58
N SER A 237 -9.15 6.49 10.49
CA SER A 237 -10.63 6.49 10.50
C SER A 237 -11.25 5.13 10.75
N TYR A 238 -10.42 4.10 11.00
CA TYR A 238 -10.90 2.75 11.32
C TYR A 238 -11.94 2.79 12.44
N GLY A 239 -12.98 1.99 12.28
CA GLY A 239 -14.04 1.79 13.26
C GLY A 239 -15.21 2.75 13.18
N LYS A 240 -15.08 3.91 12.48
CA LYS A 240 -16.16 4.92 12.39
C LYS A 240 -17.46 4.42 11.77
N ASP A 241 -17.41 3.37 10.99
CA ASP A 241 -18.54 2.74 10.31
C ASP A 241 -18.98 1.42 10.96
N LEU A 242 -18.32 0.99 12.03
CA LEU A 242 -18.71 -0.19 12.79
C LEU A 242 -19.93 0.10 13.67
N PRO A 243 -20.77 -0.91 13.96
CA PRO A 243 -21.92 -0.77 14.84
C PRO A 243 -21.55 -0.41 16.28
N GLU A 244 -20.46 -0.98 16.76
CA GLU A 244 -19.89 -0.71 18.08
C GLU A 244 -18.82 0.39 18.00
N PRO A 245 -18.63 1.18 19.06
CA PRO A 245 -17.72 2.31 19.06
C PRO A 245 -16.26 1.82 19.17
N TRP A 246 -15.65 1.52 18.04
CA TRP A 246 -14.23 1.24 17.91
C TRP A 246 -13.51 2.42 17.26
N ASP A 247 -12.25 2.63 17.65
CA ASP A 247 -11.32 3.45 16.86
C ASP A 247 -9.99 2.70 16.62
N PHE A 248 -9.12 3.31 15.86
CA PHE A 248 -7.84 2.70 15.51
C PHE A 248 -6.93 2.45 16.72
N ALA A 249 -6.98 3.33 17.73
CA ALA A 249 -6.21 3.15 18.95
C ALA A 249 -6.73 1.97 19.79
N ASP A 250 -8.02 1.72 19.80
CA ASP A 250 -8.62 0.56 20.47
C ASP A 250 -8.19 -0.74 19.78
N LEU A 251 -8.19 -0.77 18.44
CA LEU A 251 -7.65 -1.91 17.69
C LEU A 251 -6.19 -2.17 18.03
N LEU A 252 -5.34 -1.14 18.04
CA LEU A 252 -3.92 -1.31 18.38
C LEU A 252 -3.73 -1.87 19.80
N ARG A 253 -4.54 -1.45 20.77
CA ARG A 253 -4.49 -2.00 22.14
C ARG A 253 -4.85 -3.48 22.20
N GLU A 254 -5.85 -3.92 21.41
CA GLU A 254 -6.17 -5.35 21.33
C GLU A 254 -5.07 -6.16 20.66
N LEU A 255 -4.47 -5.63 19.61
CA LEU A 255 -3.35 -6.29 18.94
C LEU A 255 -2.10 -6.36 19.82
N ASP A 256 -1.87 -5.36 20.68
CA ASP A 256 -0.74 -5.32 21.59
C ASP A 256 -0.80 -6.38 22.72
N LYS A 257 -1.99 -6.95 22.98
CA LYS A 257 -2.17 -8.06 23.94
C LYS A 257 -1.70 -9.41 23.41
N ILE A 258 -1.46 -9.54 22.11
CA ILE A 258 -1.04 -10.80 21.49
C ILE A 258 0.44 -11.01 21.78
N ASP A 259 0.80 -12.16 22.37
CA ASP A 259 2.18 -12.48 22.67
C ASP A 259 2.99 -12.82 21.40
N GLY A 260 4.26 -12.46 21.40
CA GLY A 260 5.18 -12.74 20.29
C GLY A 260 6.33 -11.74 20.22
N ASP A 261 7.30 -12.02 19.36
CA ASP A 261 8.41 -11.11 19.04
C ASP A 261 8.24 -10.56 17.62
N TYR A 262 7.36 -9.58 17.49
CA TYR A 262 7.02 -8.92 16.21
C TYR A 262 6.77 -7.43 16.40
N LEU A 263 6.79 -6.68 15.31
CA LEU A 263 6.41 -5.25 15.27
C LEU A 263 5.13 -5.07 14.47
N ILE A 264 4.26 -4.19 14.97
CA ILE A 264 3.11 -3.67 14.24
C ILE A 264 3.49 -2.32 13.63
N ARG A 265 3.26 -2.20 12.33
CA ARG A 265 3.33 -0.93 11.60
C ARG A 265 1.99 -0.63 10.97
N PHE A 266 1.80 0.61 10.57
CA PHE A 266 0.62 1.01 9.79
C PHE A 266 0.99 2.09 8.79
N MET A 267 0.21 2.17 7.72
CA MET A 267 0.40 3.12 6.64
C MET A 267 -0.89 3.90 6.38
N SER A 268 -0.76 5.02 5.63
CA SER A 268 -1.92 5.82 5.19
C SER A 268 -2.68 6.51 6.33
N SER A 269 -1.93 7.17 7.22
CA SER A 269 -2.51 8.07 8.22
C SER A 269 -2.96 9.39 7.60
N GLN A 270 -3.86 10.09 8.30
CA GLN A 270 -4.27 11.43 7.94
C GLN A 270 -4.33 12.35 9.19
N PRO A 271 -3.75 13.57 9.12
CA PRO A 271 -3.70 14.48 10.25
C PRO A 271 -5.07 14.84 10.87
N LYS A 272 -6.13 14.88 10.05
CA LYS A 272 -7.51 15.11 10.51
C LYS A 272 -7.97 14.07 11.54
N ASP A 273 -7.60 12.81 11.32
CA ASP A 273 -8.08 11.67 12.09
C ASP A 273 -7.03 11.14 13.08
N ALA A 274 -5.78 11.62 12.99
CA ALA A 274 -4.76 11.37 14.00
C ALA A 274 -5.03 12.21 15.26
N GLY A 275 -4.75 11.66 16.43
CA GLY A 275 -5.00 12.36 17.70
C GLY A 275 -4.17 11.80 18.84
N TYR A 276 -4.23 12.47 19.99
CA TYR A 276 -3.42 12.17 21.17
C TYR A 276 -3.64 10.75 21.69
N LYS A 277 -4.90 10.26 21.70
CA LYS A 277 -5.21 8.86 22.08
C LYS A 277 -4.39 7.84 21.27
N LEU A 278 -4.22 8.07 19.96
CA LEU A 278 -3.41 7.22 19.12
C LEU A 278 -1.93 7.25 19.53
N PHE A 279 -1.39 8.46 19.75
CA PHE A 279 0.03 8.62 20.10
C PHE A 279 0.34 8.06 21.49
N ASP A 280 -0.56 8.24 22.48
CA ASP A 280 -0.43 7.62 23.79
C ASP A 280 -0.47 6.09 23.70
N THR A 281 -1.34 5.55 22.83
CA THR A 281 -1.42 4.10 22.59
C THR A 281 -0.13 3.58 21.96
N MET A 282 0.41 4.28 20.95
CA MET A 282 1.70 3.91 20.35
C MET A 282 2.83 3.93 21.37
N ALA A 283 2.92 4.99 22.19
CA ALA A 283 3.96 5.16 23.20
C ALA A 283 3.95 4.09 24.29
N GLN A 284 2.77 3.53 24.61
CA GLN A 284 2.58 2.52 25.65
C GLN A 284 2.67 1.08 25.12
N SER A 285 2.61 0.90 23.80
CA SER A 285 2.58 -0.42 23.18
C SER A 285 3.96 -1.09 23.16
N ARG A 286 3.96 -2.39 23.36
CA ARG A 286 5.16 -3.24 23.21
C ARG A 286 5.48 -3.57 21.76
N HIS A 287 4.46 -3.61 20.90
CA HIS A 287 4.54 -4.10 19.53
C HIS A 287 4.42 -3.01 18.49
N VAL A 288 3.73 -1.89 18.76
CA VAL A 288 3.58 -0.82 17.78
C VAL A 288 4.89 -0.04 17.63
N ALA A 289 5.41 -0.02 16.43
CA ALA A 289 6.65 0.69 16.12
C ALA A 289 6.49 2.21 16.35
N HIS A 290 7.48 2.86 16.94
CA HIS A 290 7.54 4.32 17.02
C HIS A 290 7.91 4.91 15.65
N GLN A 291 7.09 4.59 14.66
CA GLN A 291 7.14 5.11 13.29
C GLN A 291 5.78 5.67 12.91
N LEU A 292 5.73 6.91 12.53
CA LEU A 292 4.50 7.58 12.09
C LEU A 292 4.71 8.14 10.68
N HIS A 293 3.96 7.62 9.71
CA HIS A 293 3.83 8.24 8.40
C HIS A 293 2.57 9.11 8.40
N LEU A 294 2.74 10.44 8.47
CA LEU A 294 1.63 11.39 8.57
C LEU A 294 1.71 12.43 7.44
N PRO A 295 1.08 12.17 6.29
CA PRO A 295 1.15 13.04 5.11
C PRO A 295 0.59 14.45 5.34
N VAL A 296 1.47 15.45 5.37
CA VAL A 296 1.07 16.86 5.50
C VAL A 296 0.61 17.46 4.17
N GLN A 297 1.18 17.02 3.07
CA GLN A 297 0.95 17.42 1.69
C GLN A 297 1.43 18.84 1.34
N SER A 298 1.18 19.87 2.15
CA SER A 298 1.65 21.25 1.97
C SER A 298 1.83 21.93 3.33
N GLY A 299 2.72 22.88 3.43
CA GLY A 299 2.92 23.76 4.60
C GLY A 299 2.09 25.05 4.57
N CYS A 300 1.37 25.29 3.46
CA CYS A 300 0.54 26.48 3.27
C CYS A 300 -0.95 26.18 3.49
N ASP A 301 -1.60 26.91 4.38
CA ASP A 301 -3.01 26.70 4.73
C ASP A 301 -3.96 26.93 3.55
N ARG A 302 -3.67 27.89 2.65
CA ARG A 302 -4.47 28.10 1.45
C ARG A 302 -4.42 26.88 0.52
N VAL A 303 -3.22 26.34 0.33
CA VAL A 303 -3.01 25.15 -0.51
C VAL A 303 -3.68 23.93 0.12
N LEU A 304 -3.57 23.73 1.44
CA LEU A 304 -4.27 22.67 2.15
C LEU A 304 -5.80 22.76 1.97
N ARG A 305 -6.38 23.95 2.06
CA ARG A 305 -7.82 24.17 1.78
C ARG A 305 -8.17 23.81 0.33
N ALA A 306 -7.35 24.23 -0.65
CA ALA A 306 -7.54 23.88 -2.06
C ALA A 306 -7.41 22.37 -2.33
N MET A 307 -6.56 21.68 -1.57
CA MET A 307 -6.43 20.22 -1.56
C MET A 307 -7.58 19.48 -0.87
N ASN A 308 -8.57 20.21 -0.29
CA ASN A 308 -9.62 19.65 0.55
C ASN A 308 -9.08 18.91 1.78
N ARG A 309 -8.08 19.51 2.46
CA ARG A 309 -7.46 18.98 3.67
C ARG A 309 -7.99 19.77 4.87
N PRO A 310 -8.86 19.18 5.75
CA PRO A 310 -9.54 19.90 6.83
C PRO A 310 -8.66 20.03 8.10
N TYR A 311 -7.45 20.50 7.93
CA TYR A 311 -6.50 20.92 8.98
C TYR A 311 -5.59 22.01 8.42
N ASP A 312 -4.94 22.74 9.30
CA ASP A 312 -3.97 23.77 9.01
C ASP A 312 -2.58 23.41 9.52
N ARG A 313 -1.60 24.25 9.21
CA ARG A 313 -0.21 24.13 9.67
C ARG A 313 -0.10 24.06 11.19
N ALA A 314 -0.87 24.91 11.91
CA ALA A 314 -0.82 24.98 13.37
C ALA A 314 -1.27 23.65 14.00
N LYS A 315 -2.38 23.09 13.52
CA LYS A 315 -2.87 21.78 13.98
C LYS A 315 -1.88 20.66 13.68
N TYR A 316 -1.24 20.69 12.52
CA TYR A 316 -0.23 19.70 12.18
C TYR A 316 0.97 19.75 13.13
N LEU A 317 1.49 20.95 13.41
CA LEU A 317 2.62 21.15 14.32
C LEU A 317 2.26 20.75 15.77
N ASP A 318 1.04 21.02 16.24
CA ASP A 318 0.54 20.58 17.52
C ASP A 318 0.57 19.04 17.64
N LEU A 319 0.05 18.34 16.63
CA LEU A 319 0.08 16.86 16.58
C LEU A 319 1.50 16.31 16.65
N ILE A 320 2.42 16.86 15.85
CA ILE A 320 3.82 16.41 15.85
C ILE A 320 4.53 16.72 17.16
N GLY A 321 4.29 17.91 17.72
CA GLY A 321 4.84 18.30 19.02
C GLY A 321 4.43 17.34 20.13
N TYR A 322 3.14 16.97 20.17
CA TYR A 322 2.65 16.00 21.13
C TYR A 322 3.21 14.59 20.88
N ALA A 323 3.20 14.11 19.63
CA ALA A 323 3.73 12.78 19.29
C ALA A 323 5.19 12.64 19.71
N ARG A 324 6.04 13.65 19.47
CA ARG A 324 7.45 13.65 19.90
C ARG A 324 7.64 13.77 21.40
N LYS A 325 6.72 14.42 22.09
CA LYS A 325 6.74 14.51 23.56
C LYS A 325 6.53 13.13 24.19
N VAL A 326 5.59 12.35 23.68
CA VAL A 326 5.28 11.02 24.24
C VAL A 326 6.16 9.90 23.67
N MET A 327 6.73 10.10 22.48
CA MET A 327 7.68 9.19 21.80
C MET A 327 8.94 9.95 21.36
N PRO A 328 9.95 10.15 22.25
CA PRO A 328 11.17 10.91 21.92
C PRO A 328 12.02 10.30 20.80
N ASP A 329 11.87 9.00 20.55
CA ASP A 329 12.54 8.22 19.48
C ASP A 329 11.70 8.06 18.21
N LEU A 330 10.57 8.78 18.12
CA LEU A 330 9.66 8.72 16.98
C LEU A 330 10.39 8.98 15.65
N VAL A 331 10.21 8.06 14.71
CA VAL A 331 10.59 8.24 13.30
C VAL A 331 9.38 8.78 12.55
N LEU A 332 9.50 9.99 12.05
CA LEU A 332 8.42 10.70 11.39
C LEU A 332 8.69 10.82 9.89
N THR A 333 7.74 10.35 9.07
CA THR A 333 7.79 10.50 7.61
C THR A 333 6.50 11.15 7.10
N SER A 334 6.56 11.75 5.92
CA SER A 334 5.42 12.45 5.33
C SER A 334 5.45 12.42 3.81
N ASP A 335 4.30 12.73 3.19
CA ASP A 335 4.19 13.06 1.77
C ASP A 335 4.05 14.58 1.61
N VAL A 336 4.67 15.11 0.55
CA VAL A 336 4.56 16.52 0.15
C VAL A 336 4.34 16.60 -1.35
N ILE A 337 3.37 17.41 -1.75
CA ILE A 337 3.07 17.73 -3.15
C ILE A 337 3.41 19.21 -3.38
N ILE A 338 4.35 19.50 -4.26
CA ILE A 338 4.73 20.84 -4.72
C ILE A 338 4.09 21.13 -6.07
N GLY A 339 3.80 22.41 -6.32
CA GLY A 339 3.24 22.87 -7.58
C GLY A 339 1.80 22.44 -7.78
N PHE A 340 1.03 22.42 -6.67
CA PHE A 340 -0.43 22.25 -6.74
C PHE A 340 -1.05 23.38 -7.60
N PRO A 341 -2.16 23.17 -8.35
CA PRO A 341 -2.74 24.20 -9.19
C PRO A 341 -2.97 25.52 -8.47
N GLY A 342 -2.41 26.60 -9.02
CA GLY A 342 -2.47 27.93 -8.43
C GLY A 342 -1.60 28.15 -7.20
N GLU A 343 -0.71 27.25 -6.84
CA GLU A 343 0.32 27.45 -5.80
C GLU A 343 1.36 28.46 -6.29
N THR A 344 1.71 29.42 -5.45
CA THR A 344 2.75 30.41 -5.70
C THR A 344 4.10 29.97 -5.13
N GLU A 345 5.19 30.60 -5.54
CA GLU A 345 6.53 30.34 -4.99
C GLU A 345 6.58 30.61 -3.48
N ALA A 346 5.98 31.72 -3.01
CA ALA A 346 5.92 32.05 -1.59
C ALA A 346 5.23 30.92 -0.78
N GLU A 347 4.15 30.36 -1.27
CA GLU A 347 3.44 29.27 -0.63
C GLU A 347 4.21 27.95 -0.68
N ALA A 348 4.93 27.68 -1.75
CA ALA A 348 5.85 26.53 -1.81
C ALA A 348 6.97 26.69 -0.77
N MET A 349 7.47 27.92 -0.55
CA MET A 349 8.48 28.20 0.48
C MET A 349 7.94 28.03 1.90
N GLU A 350 6.64 28.29 2.17
CA GLU A 350 6.02 27.94 3.46
C GLU A 350 6.11 26.42 3.72
N THR A 351 6.02 25.61 2.67
CA THR A 351 6.19 24.15 2.78
C THR A 351 7.64 23.77 3.11
N VAL A 352 8.62 24.41 2.46
CA VAL A 352 10.05 24.22 2.78
C VAL A 352 10.35 24.63 4.23
N ASP A 353 9.76 25.73 4.70
CA ASP A 353 9.93 26.18 6.09
C ASP A 353 9.30 25.22 7.09
N LEU A 354 8.13 24.67 6.79
CA LEU A 354 7.54 23.61 7.61
C LEU A 354 8.46 22.39 7.71
N VAL A 355 9.08 21.98 6.61
CA VAL A 355 10.03 20.85 6.59
C VAL A 355 11.25 21.12 7.46
N ARG A 356 11.79 22.36 7.44
CA ARG A 356 12.87 22.78 8.34
C ARG A 356 12.47 22.76 9.81
N GLN A 357 11.23 23.20 10.12
CA GLN A 357 10.69 23.24 11.48
C GLN A 357 10.40 21.84 12.02
N VAL A 358 9.82 20.98 11.20
CA VAL A 358 9.43 19.62 11.62
C VAL A 358 10.62 18.66 11.62
N GLU A 359 11.60 18.80 10.74
CA GLU A 359 12.73 17.88 10.59
C GLU A 359 12.27 16.43 10.43
N PHE A 360 11.62 16.13 9.31
CA PHE A 360 11.21 14.76 9.00
C PHE A 360 12.42 13.83 8.81
N ASP A 361 12.29 12.57 9.22
CA ASP A 361 13.29 11.55 8.95
C ASP A 361 13.40 11.23 7.46
N ALA A 362 12.27 11.20 6.76
CA ALA A 362 12.21 11.11 5.31
C ALA A 362 10.92 11.73 4.76
N LEU A 363 10.97 12.23 3.54
CA LEU A 363 9.81 12.70 2.79
C LEU A 363 9.67 11.91 1.48
N PHE A 364 8.42 11.63 1.13
CA PHE A 364 8.04 11.27 -0.24
C PHE A 364 7.53 12.53 -0.94
N THR A 365 8.31 13.03 -1.87
CA THR A 365 8.09 14.31 -2.51
C THR A 365 7.61 14.13 -3.94
N PHE A 366 6.63 14.92 -4.32
CA PHE A 366 6.01 14.85 -5.64
C PHE A 366 5.79 16.25 -6.20
N ILE A 367 5.97 16.42 -7.51
CA ILE A 367 5.38 17.56 -8.20
C ILE A 367 3.96 17.13 -8.61
N PHE A 368 2.98 18.00 -8.37
CA PHE A 368 1.60 17.74 -8.73
C PHE A 368 1.47 17.18 -10.15
N SER A 369 0.70 16.13 -10.28
CA SER A 369 0.34 15.50 -11.56
C SER A 369 -1.17 15.26 -11.59
N PRO A 370 -1.90 15.88 -12.54
CA PRO A 370 -3.36 15.78 -12.60
C PRO A 370 -3.80 14.34 -12.84
N ARG A 371 -4.83 13.91 -12.07
CA ARG A 371 -5.47 12.61 -12.26
C ARG A 371 -6.83 12.79 -12.89
N PRO A 372 -7.09 12.26 -14.09
CA PRO A 372 -8.41 12.32 -14.68
C PRO A 372 -9.49 11.86 -13.71
N GLY A 373 -10.61 12.57 -13.69
CA GLY A 373 -11.72 12.28 -12.76
C GLY A 373 -11.64 12.97 -11.40
N THR A 374 -10.50 13.61 -11.03
CA THR A 374 -10.38 14.37 -9.79
C THR A 374 -10.71 15.84 -9.95
N PRO A 375 -11.18 16.53 -8.88
CA PRO A 375 -11.41 17.99 -8.94
C PRO A 375 -10.16 18.78 -9.32
N ALA A 376 -8.99 18.46 -8.77
CA ALA A 376 -7.75 19.18 -9.03
C ALA A 376 -7.28 19.07 -10.50
N ALA A 377 -7.68 18.03 -11.23
CA ALA A 377 -7.36 17.90 -12.65
C ALA A 377 -8.10 18.93 -13.54
N LYS A 378 -9.12 19.59 -12.97
CA LYS A 378 -9.93 20.63 -13.66
C LYS A 378 -9.57 22.05 -13.23
N MET A 379 -8.66 22.19 -12.26
CA MET A 379 -8.20 23.50 -11.79
C MET A 379 -7.24 24.11 -12.80
N ASP A 380 -7.28 25.45 -12.89
CA ASP A 380 -6.31 26.20 -13.68
C ASP A 380 -4.92 26.11 -13.05
N ASP A 381 -3.93 25.79 -13.86
CA ASP A 381 -2.56 25.57 -13.46
C ASP A 381 -1.59 26.40 -14.30
N PRO A 382 -1.48 27.72 -14.01
CA PRO A 382 -0.72 28.65 -14.83
C PRO A 382 0.79 28.53 -14.65
N VAL A 383 1.26 27.84 -13.59
CA VAL A 383 2.69 27.78 -13.25
C VAL A 383 3.40 26.77 -14.13
N PRO A 384 4.45 27.20 -14.88
CA PRO A 384 5.23 26.29 -15.71
C PRO A 384 5.92 25.19 -14.94
N ARG A 385 6.03 24.01 -15.53
CA ARG A 385 6.71 22.85 -14.93
C ARG A 385 8.13 23.16 -14.47
N ALA A 386 8.86 24.00 -15.20
CA ALA A 386 10.24 24.38 -14.86
C ALA A 386 10.33 25.16 -13.54
N GLU A 387 9.34 26.02 -13.24
CA GLU A 387 9.30 26.74 -11.95
C GLU A 387 8.98 25.77 -10.80
N LYS A 388 8.00 24.90 -10.98
CA LYS A 388 7.68 23.86 -9.99
C LYS A 388 8.87 22.94 -9.72
N GLN A 389 9.71 22.67 -10.72
CA GLN A 389 10.92 21.88 -10.56
C GLN A 389 11.94 22.59 -9.65
N LYS A 390 12.10 23.91 -9.76
CA LYS A 390 12.99 24.68 -8.87
C LYS A 390 12.53 24.56 -7.41
N TRP A 391 11.23 24.71 -7.16
CA TRP A 391 10.68 24.59 -5.80
C TRP A 391 10.85 23.17 -5.26
N PHE A 392 10.63 22.18 -6.10
CA PHE A 392 10.83 20.77 -5.78
C PHE A 392 12.28 20.47 -5.40
N ASP A 393 13.24 21.00 -6.17
CA ASP A 393 14.68 20.80 -5.92
C ASP A 393 15.10 21.45 -4.58
N MET A 394 14.56 22.64 -4.26
CA MET A 394 14.80 23.29 -2.96
C MET A 394 14.24 22.45 -1.79
N LEU A 395 13.04 21.90 -1.94
CA LEU A 395 12.44 21.00 -0.94
C LEU A 395 13.32 19.75 -0.74
N CYS A 396 13.71 19.09 -1.84
CA CYS A 396 14.52 17.88 -1.78
C CYS A 396 15.89 18.12 -1.15
N ASN A 397 16.56 19.22 -1.51
CA ASN A 397 17.85 19.60 -0.93
C ASN A 397 17.73 19.83 0.57
N THR A 398 16.71 20.61 1.00
CA THR A 398 16.44 20.83 2.43
C THR A 398 16.23 19.51 3.19
N GLN A 399 15.40 18.60 2.64
CA GLN A 399 15.15 17.31 3.29
C GLN A 399 16.41 16.43 3.31
N ASN A 400 17.19 16.41 2.25
CA ASN A 400 18.43 15.62 2.20
C ASN A 400 19.44 16.03 3.28
N GLU A 401 19.60 17.33 3.53
CA GLU A 401 20.44 17.85 4.62
C GLU A 401 19.91 17.40 5.99
N ILE A 402 18.60 17.48 6.21
CA ILE A 402 17.96 17.05 7.44
C ILE A 402 18.16 15.54 7.65
N SER A 403 17.87 14.72 6.64
CA SER A 403 18.00 13.25 6.72
C SER A 403 19.43 12.83 7.02
N ALA A 404 20.42 13.42 6.34
CA ALA A 404 21.83 13.14 6.58
C ALA A 404 22.24 13.45 8.03
N ARG A 405 21.81 14.60 8.56
CA ARG A 405 22.08 15.01 9.94
C ARG A 405 21.39 14.10 10.98
N LEU A 406 20.15 13.68 10.72
CA LEU A 406 19.44 12.77 11.60
C LEU A 406 20.06 11.36 11.59
N HIS A 407 20.49 10.87 10.43
CA HIS A 407 21.15 9.57 10.32
C HIS A 407 22.54 9.58 11.01
N ALA A 408 23.31 10.66 10.90
CA ALA A 408 24.61 10.77 11.56
C ALA A 408 24.54 10.59 13.09
N ARG A 409 23.39 10.87 13.73
CA ARG A 409 23.18 10.67 15.18
C ARG A 409 23.21 9.20 15.61
N TYR A 410 23.12 8.26 14.67
CA TYR A 410 23.14 6.83 14.94
C TYR A 410 24.54 6.21 14.86
N VAL A 411 25.51 6.90 14.25
CA VAL A 411 26.90 6.40 14.16
C VAL A 411 27.48 6.18 15.57
N GLY A 412 28.08 5.03 15.77
CA GLY A 412 28.62 4.58 17.06
C GLY A 412 27.58 3.94 18.01
N ARG A 413 26.28 3.89 17.64
CA ARG A 413 25.23 3.23 18.43
C ARG A 413 25.01 1.80 17.96
N THR A 414 24.62 0.93 18.89
CA THR A 414 24.13 -0.41 18.57
C THR A 414 22.60 -0.37 18.50
N LEU A 415 22.05 -0.85 17.38
CA LEU A 415 20.62 -0.88 17.12
C LEU A 415 20.14 -2.31 16.93
N ARG A 416 18.95 -2.64 17.49
CA ARG A 416 18.23 -3.85 17.15
C ARG A 416 17.54 -3.65 15.79
N VAL A 417 17.86 -4.50 14.80
CA VAL A 417 17.34 -4.43 13.44
C VAL A 417 16.76 -5.78 13.00
N LEU A 418 15.74 -5.75 12.14
CA LEU A 418 15.24 -6.93 11.45
C LEU A 418 15.98 -7.08 10.14
N VAL A 419 16.75 -8.15 9.97
CA VAL A 419 17.44 -8.47 8.70
C VAL A 419 16.41 -8.97 7.70
N ASP A 420 16.17 -8.22 6.63
CA ASP A 420 14.99 -8.38 5.77
C ASP A 420 15.30 -8.70 4.31
N GLY A 421 16.58 -8.70 3.92
CA GLY A 421 16.96 -8.99 2.55
C GLY A 421 18.47 -9.09 2.31
N GLU A 422 18.81 -9.48 1.11
CA GLU A 422 20.14 -9.43 0.56
C GLU A 422 20.28 -8.21 -0.37
N THR A 423 21.51 -7.78 -0.60
CA THR A 423 21.85 -6.71 -1.54
C THR A 423 22.90 -7.19 -2.53
N ASP A 424 23.02 -6.51 -3.66
CA ASP A 424 24.06 -6.77 -4.67
C ASP A 424 25.40 -6.08 -4.33
N ASP A 425 25.46 -5.25 -3.26
CA ASP A 425 26.71 -4.62 -2.83
C ASP A 425 27.54 -5.60 -1.98
N ALA A 426 28.64 -6.07 -2.52
CA ALA A 426 29.55 -7.01 -1.86
C ALA A 426 30.11 -6.49 -0.52
N ARG A 427 30.15 -5.18 -0.30
CA ARG A 427 30.59 -4.59 0.98
C ARG A 427 29.52 -4.67 2.04
N TRP A 428 28.24 -4.66 1.63
CA TRP A 428 27.08 -4.63 2.49
C TRP A 428 26.05 -5.68 2.02
N PRO A 429 26.37 -6.98 2.14
CA PRO A 429 25.59 -8.04 1.49
C PRO A 429 24.16 -8.20 2.03
N LEU A 430 23.84 -7.61 3.17
CA LEU A 430 22.53 -7.71 3.79
C LEU A 430 21.87 -6.34 3.97
N SER A 431 20.55 -6.34 3.91
CA SER A 431 19.69 -5.22 4.31
C SER A 431 18.89 -5.55 5.55
N ALA A 432 18.62 -4.53 6.35
CA ALA A 432 17.80 -4.64 7.55
C ALA A 432 16.99 -3.36 7.79
N ARG A 433 16.05 -3.43 8.74
CA ARG A 433 15.27 -2.28 9.19
C ARG A 433 15.33 -2.13 10.70
N THR A 434 15.52 -0.90 11.16
CA THR A 434 15.33 -0.56 12.58
C THR A 434 13.84 -0.63 12.95
N ALA A 435 13.52 -0.62 14.25
CA ALA A 435 12.14 -0.50 14.72
C ALA A 435 11.43 0.75 14.14
N GLY A 436 12.14 1.86 13.96
CA GLY A 436 11.62 3.06 13.28
C GLY A 436 11.59 2.97 11.75
N GLY A 437 11.93 1.84 11.13
CA GLY A 437 11.86 1.62 9.68
C GLY A 437 13.04 2.15 8.87
N ARG A 438 14.11 2.66 9.49
CA ARG A 438 15.32 3.11 8.77
C ARG A 438 16.03 1.92 8.13
N LEU A 439 16.48 2.13 6.89
CA LEU A 439 17.29 1.17 6.17
C LEU A 439 18.68 1.07 6.80
N VAL A 440 19.13 -0.16 7.00
CA VAL A 440 20.50 -0.47 7.45
C VAL A 440 21.10 -1.46 6.48
N HIS A 441 22.21 -1.11 5.88
CA HIS A 441 23.06 -2.03 5.13
C HIS A 441 24.13 -2.58 6.07
N LEU A 442 24.34 -3.88 6.05
CA LEU A 442 25.22 -4.49 7.05
C LEU A 442 26.06 -5.66 6.53
N VAL A 443 27.18 -5.86 7.19
CA VAL A 443 28.02 -7.05 7.06
C VAL A 443 27.57 -8.10 8.08
N GLY A 444 27.38 -9.34 7.60
CA GLY A 444 27.00 -10.45 8.47
C GLY A 444 26.70 -11.75 7.71
N SER A 445 26.34 -12.79 8.47
CA SER A 445 25.97 -14.08 7.89
C SER A 445 24.54 -14.04 7.33
N ARG A 446 24.31 -14.70 6.18
CA ARG A 446 22.99 -14.92 5.58
C ARG A 446 22.00 -15.64 6.51
N ASP A 447 22.50 -16.42 7.48
CA ASP A 447 21.66 -17.10 8.46
C ASP A 447 20.86 -16.11 9.35
N ALA A 448 21.23 -14.82 9.34
CA ALA A 448 20.50 -13.76 10.03
C ALA A 448 19.20 -13.33 9.33
N LEU A 449 18.97 -13.73 8.08
CA LEU A 449 17.76 -13.38 7.35
C LEU A 449 16.49 -13.79 8.11
N GLY A 450 15.55 -12.87 8.20
CA GLY A 450 14.30 -13.05 8.98
C GLY A 450 14.45 -12.96 10.49
N GLN A 451 15.60 -12.57 11.01
CA GLN A 451 15.87 -12.51 12.44
C GLN A 451 16.18 -11.08 12.88
N TYR A 452 15.87 -10.79 14.15
CA TYR A 452 16.37 -9.59 14.81
C TYR A 452 17.84 -9.78 15.18
N ARG A 453 18.67 -8.78 14.92
CA ARG A 453 20.09 -8.73 15.29
C ARG A 453 20.44 -7.37 15.86
N ASN A 454 21.46 -7.37 16.72
CA ASN A 454 22.11 -6.15 17.15
C ASN A 454 23.20 -5.80 16.13
N VAL A 455 23.18 -4.55 15.68
CA VAL A 455 24.09 -4.02 14.67
C VAL A 455 24.72 -2.73 15.19
N ARG A 456 26.04 -2.69 15.25
CA ARG A 456 26.79 -1.45 15.54
C ARG A 456 26.86 -0.62 14.28
N ILE A 457 26.30 0.59 14.32
CA ILE A 457 26.32 1.51 13.20
C ILE A 457 27.70 2.15 13.10
N THR A 458 28.35 1.98 11.96
CA THR A 458 29.71 2.47 11.70
C THR A 458 29.72 3.70 10.79
N ASP A 459 28.71 3.87 9.93
CA ASP A 459 28.59 4.98 8.99
C ASP A 459 27.13 5.29 8.64
N SER A 460 26.89 6.42 7.99
CA SER A 460 25.57 6.84 7.52
C SER A 460 25.64 7.75 6.31
N ASN A 461 24.57 7.75 5.51
CA ASN A 461 24.34 8.76 4.48
C ASN A 461 22.90 9.28 4.55
N THR A 462 22.47 10.07 3.56
CA THR A 462 21.10 10.60 3.47
C THR A 462 20.03 9.51 3.49
N TRP A 463 20.32 8.30 2.97
CA TRP A 463 19.33 7.27 2.66
C TRP A 463 19.37 6.05 3.59
N ALA A 464 20.52 5.77 4.17
CA ALA A 464 20.76 4.55 4.93
C ALA A 464 21.79 4.72 6.04
N LEU A 465 21.75 3.79 6.98
CA LEU A 465 22.77 3.51 7.97
C LEU A 465 23.61 2.33 7.48
N PHE A 466 24.86 2.25 7.93
CA PHE A 466 25.76 1.15 7.62
C PHE A 466 26.34 0.60 8.92
N GLY A 467 26.51 -0.71 9.01
CA GLY A 467 26.98 -1.31 10.25
C GLY A 467 27.40 -2.77 10.14
N GLU A 468 27.82 -3.31 11.28
CA GLU A 468 28.29 -4.67 11.42
C GLU A 468 27.49 -5.37 12.52
N MET A 469 27.17 -6.67 12.33
CA MET A 469 26.52 -7.47 13.36
C MET A 469 27.49 -7.70 14.52
N GLU A 470 26.96 -7.54 15.77
CA GLU A 470 27.66 -7.89 17.01
C GLU A 470 27.50 -9.38 17.35
#